data_21768d1a95208416e8ce21a44ab91bd1
#
_entry.id   21768d1a95208416e8ce21a44ab91bd1
#
_cell.length_a   1.000
_cell.length_b   1.000
_cell.length_c   1.000
_cell.angle_alpha   90.00
_cell.angle_beta   90.00
_cell.angle_gamma   90.00
#
_symmetry.space_group_name_H-M   'P 1'
#
loop_
_entity.id
_entity.type
_entity.pdbx_description
1 polymer ?
#
loop_
_entity_poly.entity_id
_entity_poly.type
_entity_poly.pdbx_seq_one_letter_code
_entity_poly.pdbx_strand_id
1 'polypeptide(L)'
;MDIRVSVFDDNSALRDSLYYLISGAHGFTIAGVYPDCNHVLEHLRQDAADVILMDIDMPGLNGIEATALIKSHFPHINVLILTSYDDSTKIFDALQSGATGYLLKKTTPAKILEAITEVSQGGAPMNASIARRVLEFFSEKKNITENEYDLSAREKDVLRCLVKGDSYKMIAGHCFISMGTVCTHICNIYKKLHVNSKSEAVAKAIRERLINDQG
;
A
#
# COMPACT_ATOMS: atom_id res chain seq x y z
N MET A 1 -21.03 -23.45 -5.50
CA MET A 1 -20.91 -23.17 -4.04
C MET A 1 -21.16 -21.70 -3.86
N ASP A 2 -21.93 -21.33 -2.84
CA ASP A 2 -22.20 -19.93 -2.56
C ASP A 2 -20.97 -19.27 -1.88
N ILE A 3 -20.73 -18.01 -2.18
CA ILE A 3 -19.66 -17.23 -1.57
C ILE A 3 -20.09 -16.85 -0.16
N ARG A 4 -19.31 -17.28 0.84
CA ARG A 4 -19.58 -16.99 2.25
C ARG A 4 -19.00 -15.62 2.61
N VAL A 5 -19.87 -14.72 3.05
CA VAL A 5 -19.49 -13.32 3.33
C VAL A 5 -19.68 -13.01 4.80
N SER A 6 -18.64 -12.46 5.43
CA SER A 6 -18.73 -11.83 6.75
C SER A 6 -18.69 -10.31 6.62
N VAL A 7 -19.42 -9.62 7.48
CA VAL A 7 -19.51 -8.16 7.51
C VAL A 7 -19.06 -7.63 8.86
N PHE A 8 -18.10 -6.69 8.84
CA PHE A 8 -17.61 -5.96 10.02
C PHE A 8 -17.82 -4.47 9.79
N ASP A 9 -18.73 -3.86 10.55
CA ASP A 9 -19.06 -2.43 10.45
C ASP A 9 -19.72 -2.00 11.76
N ASP A 10 -19.42 -0.84 12.31
CA ASP A 10 -20.00 -0.35 13.56
C ASP A 10 -21.42 0.19 13.39
N ASN A 11 -21.81 0.56 12.16
CA ASN A 11 -23.14 1.11 11.83
C ASN A 11 -24.18 -0.02 11.67
N SER A 12 -25.07 -0.16 12.65
CA SER A 12 -26.11 -1.22 12.65
C SER A 12 -27.02 -1.16 11.41
N ALA A 13 -27.46 0.01 10.99
CA ALA A 13 -28.34 0.15 9.84
C ALA A 13 -27.69 -0.29 8.53
N LEU A 14 -26.37 -0.05 8.38
CA LEU A 14 -25.63 -0.53 7.23
C LEU A 14 -25.41 -2.04 7.31
N ARG A 15 -25.07 -2.58 8.48
CA ARG A 15 -24.96 -4.03 8.67
C ARG A 15 -26.25 -4.76 8.30
N ASP A 16 -27.42 -4.26 8.76
CA ASP A 16 -28.73 -4.83 8.43
C ASP A 16 -28.98 -4.77 6.92
N SER A 17 -28.67 -3.63 6.29
CA SER A 17 -28.83 -3.44 4.84
C SER A 17 -27.96 -4.42 4.04
N LEU A 18 -26.69 -4.61 4.44
CA LEU A 18 -25.78 -5.57 3.81
C LEU A 18 -26.21 -7.02 4.04
N TYR A 19 -26.70 -7.33 5.24
CA TYR A 19 -27.26 -8.64 5.54
C TYR A 19 -28.40 -8.99 4.59
N TYR A 20 -29.41 -8.10 4.43
CA TYR A 20 -30.53 -8.36 3.52
C TYR A 20 -30.10 -8.38 2.06
N LEU A 21 -29.18 -7.53 1.65
CA LEU A 21 -28.64 -7.51 0.30
C LEU A 21 -27.98 -8.83 -0.07
N ILE A 22 -27.09 -9.34 0.79
CA ILE A 22 -26.27 -10.52 0.52
C ILE A 22 -27.13 -11.79 0.66
N SER A 23 -27.96 -11.89 1.72
CA SER A 23 -28.83 -13.05 1.94
C SER A 23 -29.94 -13.17 0.91
N GLY A 24 -30.36 -12.06 0.29
CA GLY A 24 -31.35 -12.04 -0.78
C GLY A 24 -30.80 -12.31 -2.18
N ALA A 25 -29.49 -12.37 -2.36
CA ALA A 25 -28.84 -12.53 -3.66
C ALA A 25 -28.43 -14.01 -3.89
N HIS A 26 -28.67 -14.53 -5.12
CA HIS A 26 -28.25 -15.88 -5.47
C HIS A 26 -26.72 -16.00 -5.52
N GLY A 27 -26.18 -17.10 -4.98
CA GLY A 27 -24.76 -17.40 -5.00
C GLY A 27 -23.97 -16.78 -3.82
N PHE A 28 -24.67 -16.25 -2.84
CA PHE A 28 -24.06 -15.69 -1.63
C PHE A 28 -24.73 -16.24 -0.37
N THR A 29 -23.94 -16.33 0.70
CA THR A 29 -24.39 -16.72 2.04
C THR A 29 -23.71 -15.85 3.07
N ILE A 30 -24.43 -15.34 4.08
CA ILE A 30 -23.86 -14.67 5.24
C ILE A 30 -23.22 -15.69 6.15
N ALA A 31 -21.91 -15.55 6.40
CA ALA A 31 -21.17 -16.31 7.40
C ALA A 31 -21.31 -15.65 8.79
N GLY A 32 -21.21 -14.32 8.86
CA GLY A 32 -21.37 -13.61 10.13
C GLY A 32 -21.51 -12.08 9.92
N VAL A 33 -22.04 -11.40 10.95
CA VAL A 33 -22.21 -9.93 10.95
C VAL A 33 -21.82 -9.39 12.33
N TYR A 34 -20.83 -8.51 12.37
CA TYR A 34 -20.15 -8.12 13.60
C TYR A 34 -20.03 -6.59 13.70
N PRO A 35 -20.22 -5.99 14.89
CA PRO A 35 -20.13 -4.55 15.10
C PRO A 35 -18.71 -4.03 15.28
N ASP A 36 -17.74 -4.92 15.51
CA ASP A 36 -16.33 -4.60 15.75
C ASP A 36 -15.42 -5.79 15.39
N CYS A 37 -14.12 -5.58 15.47
CA CYS A 37 -13.09 -6.58 15.16
C CYS A 37 -12.39 -7.17 16.39
N ASN A 38 -12.84 -6.89 17.64
CA ASN A 38 -12.12 -7.29 18.85
C ASN A 38 -11.87 -8.81 18.95
N HIS A 39 -12.79 -9.62 18.41
CA HIS A 39 -12.72 -11.09 18.40
C HIS A 39 -12.65 -11.67 16.98
N VAL A 40 -12.10 -10.93 16.02
CA VAL A 40 -12.13 -11.29 14.58
C VAL A 40 -11.59 -12.69 14.30
N LEU A 41 -10.48 -13.10 14.93
CA LEU A 41 -9.91 -14.44 14.70
C LEU A 41 -10.78 -15.57 15.26
N GLU A 42 -11.49 -15.34 16.36
CA GLU A 42 -12.41 -16.31 16.96
C GLU A 42 -13.63 -16.49 16.07
N HIS A 43 -14.21 -15.39 15.61
CA HIS A 43 -15.34 -15.40 14.67
C HIS A 43 -14.99 -16.15 13.38
N LEU A 44 -13.84 -15.89 12.79
CA LEU A 44 -13.44 -16.53 11.53
C LEU A 44 -13.05 -18.03 11.69
N ARG A 45 -12.72 -18.47 12.90
CA ARG A 45 -12.55 -19.91 13.19
C ARG A 45 -13.89 -20.64 13.31
N GLN A 46 -14.92 -19.96 13.79
CA GLN A 46 -16.27 -20.51 13.96
C GLN A 46 -17.06 -20.44 12.65
N ASP A 47 -17.03 -19.27 12.01
CA ASP A 47 -17.81 -18.92 10.84
C ASP A 47 -16.87 -18.63 9.67
N ALA A 48 -16.46 -19.72 8.98
CA ALA A 48 -15.50 -19.60 7.89
C ALA A 48 -16.08 -18.76 6.73
N ALA A 49 -15.41 -17.66 6.41
CA ALA A 49 -15.75 -16.75 5.31
C ALA A 49 -14.76 -16.88 4.14
N ASP A 50 -15.24 -16.64 2.94
CA ASP A 50 -14.44 -16.54 1.73
C ASP A 50 -14.08 -15.08 1.44
N VAL A 51 -15.02 -14.17 1.74
CA VAL A 51 -14.88 -12.71 1.58
C VAL A 51 -15.36 -12.00 2.85
N ILE A 52 -14.63 -10.99 3.25
CA ILE A 52 -14.99 -10.10 4.35
C ILE A 52 -15.24 -8.70 3.79
N LEU A 53 -16.41 -8.11 4.10
CA LEU A 53 -16.64 -6.67 3.98
C LEU A 53 -16.19 -6.03 5.28
N MET A 54 -15.23 -5.12 5.21
CA MET A 54 -14.55 -4.54 6.37
C MET A 54 -14.63 -3.02 6.35
N ASP A 55 -15.26 -2.43 7.36
CA ASP A 55 -15.09 -1.00 7.58
C ASP A 55 -13.73 -0.69 8.23
N ILE A 56 -13.23 0.51 8.02
CA ILE A 56 -11.98 0.96 8.62
C ILE A 56 -12.19 1.46 10.05
N ASP A 57 -13.16 2.35 10.25
CA ASP A 57 -13.38 3.00 11.54
C ASP A 57 -14.37 2.22 12.40
N MET A 58 -13.82 1.41 13.27
CA MET A 58 -14.58 0.67 14.26
C MET A 58 -13.95 0.84 15.65
N PRO A 59 -14.74 0.71 16.75
CA PRO A 59 -14.20 0.83 18.09
C PRO A 59 -13.27 -0.34 18.43
N GLY A 60 -12.18 -0.05 19.13
CA GLY A 60 -11.16 -1.04 19.51
C GLY A 60 -10.18 -1.28 18.38
N LEU A 61 -10.13 -2.50 17.85
CA LEU A 61 -9.28 -2.85 16.72
C LEU A 61 -9.87 -2.29 15.43
N ASN A 62 -9.15 -1.39 14.76
CA ASN A 62 -9.61 -0.81 13.49
C ASN A 62 -9.51 -1.81 12.32
N GLY A 63 -10.25 -1.54 11.22
CA GLY A 63 -10.33 -2.45 10.09
C GLY A 63 -9.02 -2.69 9.33
N ILE A 64 -8.08 -1.73 9.36
CA ILE A 64 -6.74 -1.88 8.75
C ILE A 64 -5.89 -2.86 9.57
N GLU A 65 -5.84 -2.68 10.87
CA GLU A 65 -5.14 -3.59 11.79
C GLU A 65 -5.76 -4.99 11.78
N ALA A 66 -7.10 -5.05 11.78
CA ALA A 66 -7.83 -6.30 11.64
C ALA A 66 -7.50 -7.02 10.32
N THR A 67 -7.39 -6.29 9.22
CA THR A 67 -7.00 -6.85 7.92
C THR A 67 -5.61 -7.48 7.98
N ALA A 68 -4.62 -6.80 8.55
CA ALA A 68 -3.27 -7.36 8.73
C ALA A 68 -3.29 -8.64 9.57
N LEU A 69 -4.07 -8.64 10.67
CA LEU A 69 -4.24 -9.78 11.55
C LEU A 69 -4.92 -10.97 10.84
N ILE A 70 -5.98 -10.71 10.07
CA ILE A 70 -6.67 -11.73 9.26
C ILE A 70 -5.70 -12.34 8.25
N LYS A 71 -4.98 -11.51 7.49
CA LYS A 71 -4.07 -12.00 6.45
C LYS A 71 -2.90 -12.81 7.00
N SER A 72 -2.44 -12.52 8.21
CA SER A 72 -1.38 -13.30 8.84
C SER A 72 -1.83 -14.71 9.28
N HIS A 73 -3.12 -14.90 9.63
CA HIS A 73 -3.68 -16.17 10.10
C HIS A 73 -4.49 -16.92 9.04
N PHE A 74 -5.16 -16.19 8.17
CA PHE A 74 -6.05 -16.70 7.11
C PHE A 74 -5.73 -16.03 5.77
N PRO A 75 -4.56 -16.29 5.16
CA PRO A 75 -4.11 -15.60 3.94
C PRO A 75 -5.04 -15.80 2.73
N HIS A 76 -5.84 -16.86 2.74
CA HIS A 76 -6.79 -17.19 1.69
C HIS A 76 -8.09 -16.38 1.74
N ILE A 77 -8.44 -15.79 2.89
CA ILE A 77 -9.64 -14.98 3.02
C ILE A 77 -9.43 -13.63 2.32
N ASN A 78 -10.36 -13.26 1.45
CA ASN A 78 -10.33 -11.98 0.76
C ASN A 78 -10.95 -10.88 1.64
N VAL A 79 -10.24 -9.78 1.84
CA VAL A 79 -10.74 -8.63 2.58
C VAL A 79 -11.03 -7.49 1.63
N LEU A 80 -12.31 -7.15 1.48
CA LEU A 80 -12.80 -6.03 0.70
C LEU A 80 -13.18 -4.90 1.64
N ILE A 81 -12.40 -3.83 1.63
CA ILE A 81 -12.69 -2.64 2.43
C ILE A 81 -13.96 -1.97 1.91
N LEU A 82 -14.87 -1.61 2.81
CA LEU A 82 -16.09 -0.85 2.52
C LEU A 82 -16.22 0.29 3.53
N THR A 83 -15.83 1.49 3.15
CA THR A 83 -15.68 2.61 4.09
C THR A 83 -16.13 3.95 3.51
N SER A 84 -16.29 4.95 4.37
CA SER A 84 -16.57 6.32 3.95
C SER A 84 -15.32 7.11 3.53
N TYR A 85 -14.12 6.60 3.83
CA TYR A 85 -12.86 7.29 3.59
C TYR A 85 -12.33 7.09 2.18
N ASP A 86 -11.89 8.19 1.59
CA ASP A 86 -11.25 8.22 0.28
C ASP A 86 -9.88 8.92 0.29
N ASP A 87 -9.27 9.13 1.48
CA ASP A 87 -7.94 9.69 1.56
C ASP A 87 -6.84 8.68 1.19
N SER A 88 -5.77 9.17 0.57
CA SER A 88 -4.71 8.35 0.00
C SER A 88 -3.96 7.53 1.05
N THR A 89 -3.81 8.05 2.27
CA THR A 89 -3.08 7.37 3.35
C THR A 89 -3.82 6.12 3.80
N LYS A 90 -5.12 6.25 4.14
CA LYS A 90 -5.95 5.11 4.56
C LYS A 90 -6.10 4.05 3.46
N ILE A 91 -6.23 4.48 2.19
CA ILE A 91 -6.28 3.56 1.04
C ILE A 91 -5.00 2.73 0.99
N PHE A 92 -3.84 3.40 1.08
CA PHE A 92 -2.56 2.74 0.97
C PHE A 92 -2.28 1.81 2.16
N ASP A 93 -2.55 2.26 3.38
CA ASP A 93 -2.38 1.45 4.59
C ASP A 93 -3.24 0.18 4.55
N ALA A 94 -4.48 0.28 4.08
CA ALA A 94 -5.36 -0.86 3.90
C ALA A 94 -4.82 -1.87 2.87
N LEU A 95 -4.34 -1.39 1.72
CA LEU A 95 -3.74 -2.24 0.69
C LEU A 95 -2.42 -2.89 1.16
N GLN A 96 -1.58 -2.16 1.89
CA GLN A 96 -0.36 -2.71 2.51
C GLN A 96 -0.68 -3.78 3.55
N SER A 97 -1.76 -3.63 4.29
CA SER A 97 -2.24 -4.62 5.27
C SER A 97 -2.80 -5.88 4.61
N GLY A 98 -2.88 -5.92 3.28
CA GLY A 98 -3.32 -7.07 2.49
C GLY A 98 -4.79 -7.03 2.08
N ALA A 99 -5.47 -5.87 2.14
CA ALA A 99 -6.80 -5.73 1.56
C ALA A 99 -6.77 -6.09 0.06
N THR A 100 -7.75 -6.89 -0.37
CA THR A 100 -7.85 -7.39 -1.74
C THR A 100 -8.63 -6.43 -2.65
N GLY A 101 -9.41 -5.52 -2.07
CA GLY A 101 -10.14 -4.49 -2.80
C GLY A 101 -10.58 -3.36 -1.88
N TYR A 102 -11.08 -2.27 -2.47
CA TYR A 102 -11.46 -1.08 -1.71
C TYR A 102 -12.66 -0.37 -2.34
N LEU A 103 -13.76 -0.28 -1.61
CA LEU A 103 -15.00 0.38 -2.04
C LEU A 103 -15.41 1.48 -1.06
N LEU A 104 -16.09 2.48 -1.58
CA LEU A 104 -16.73 3.50 -0.76
C LEU A 104 -18.15 3.07 -0.37
N LYS A 105 -18.61 3.38 0.84
CA LYS A 105 -19.97 3.08 1.35
C LYS A 105 -21.09 3.66 0.48
N LYS A 106 -20.79 4.67 -0.38
CA LYS A 106 -21.71 5.21 -1.40
C LYS A 106 -21.84 4.33 -2.66
N THR A 107 -21.14 3.21 -2.73
CA THR A 107 -21.23 2.25 -3.84
C THR A 107 -22.62 1.62 -3.87
N THR A 108 -23.18 1.46 -5.06
CA THR A 108 -24.53 0.89 -5.20
C THR A 108 -24.55 -0.59 -4.78
N PRO A 109 -25.70 -1.10 -4.26
CA PRO A 109 -25.84 -2.49 -3.83
C PRO A 109 -25.42 -3.51 -4.90
N ALA A 110 -25.81 -3.31 -6.15
CA ALA A 110 -25.42 -4.19 -7.27
C ALA A 110 -23.89 -4.26 -7.44
N LYS A 111 -23.21 -3.12 -7.37
CA LYS A 111 -21.75 -3.07 -7.48
C LYS A 111 -21.02 -3.69 -6.28
N ILE A 112 -21.64 -3.71 -5.09
CA ILE A 112 -21.07 -4.44 -3.94
C ILE A 112 -21.10 -5.95 -4.22
N LEU A 113 -22.21 -6.50 -4.72
CA LEU A 113 -22.30 -7.91 -5.07
C LEU A 113 -21.34 -8.30 -6.22
N GLU A 114 -21.23 -7.44 -7.24
CA GLU A 114 -20.24 -7.61 -8.32
C GLU A 114 -18.81 -7.65 -7.74
N ALA A 115 -18.46 -6.74 -6.84
CA ALA A 115 -17.15 -6.68 -6.23
C ALA A 115 -16.85 -7.90 -5.33
N ILE A 116 -17.84 -8.42 -4.58
CA ILE A 116 -17.68 -9.65 -3.81
C ILE A 116 -17.38 -10.82 -4.75
N THR A 117 -18.08 -10.89 -5.89
CA THR A 117 -17.83 -11.93 -6.91
C THR A 117 -16.44 -11.78 -7.51
N GLU A 118 -16.07 -10.56 -7.93
CA GLU A 118 -14.77 -10.26 -8.54
C GLU A 118 -13.61 -10.62 -7.60
N VAL A 119 -13.70 -10.23 -6.32
CA VAL A 119 -12.64 -10.52 -5.35
C VAL A 119 -12.52 -12.01 -5.05
N SER A 120 -13.63 -12.76 -5.05
CA SER A 120 -13.63 -14.20 -4.86
C SER A 120 -12.96 -14.96 -6.01
N GLN A 121 -12.88 -14.33 -7.18
CA GLN A 121 -12.23 -14.86 -8.40
C GLN A 121 -10.78 -14.37 -8.55
N GLY A 122 -10.24 -13.66 -7.56
CA GLY A 122 -8.87 -13.16 -7.55
C GLY A 122 -8.71 -11.76 -8.16
N GLY A 123 -9.80 -11.05 -8.44
CA GLY A 123 -9.79 -9.64 -8.86
C GLY A 123 -9.52 -8.70 -7.68
N ALA A 124 -9.33 -7.42 -7.99
CA ALA A 124 -9.09 -6.35 -7.01
C ALA A 124 -10.05 -5.17 -7.27
N PRO A 125 -11.35 -5.31 -6.93
CA PRO A 125 -12.35 -4.30 -7.20
C PRO A 125 -12.05 -2.98 -6.48
N MET A 126 -12.13 -1.89 -7.22
CA MET A 126 -11.96 -0.52 -6.72
C MET A 126 -12.90 0.43 -7.45
N ASN A 127 -13.42 1.42 -6.72
CA ASN A 127 -14.06 2.54 -7.39
C ASN A 127 -13.03 3.30 -8.24
N ALA A 128 -13.44 3.88 -9.38
CA ALA A 128 -12.53 4.59 -10.28
C ALA A 128 -11.72 5.70 -9.58
N SER A 129 -12.32 6.40 -8.61
CA SER A 129 -11.64 7.42 -7.80
C SER A 129 -10.54 6.82 -6.91
N ILE A 130 -10.77 5.64 -6.33
CA ILE A 130 -9.79 4.92 -5.51
C ILE A 130 -8.63 4.41 -6.37
N ALA A 131 -8.93 3.76 -7.50
CA ALA A 131 -7.91 3.29 -8.43
C ALA A 131 -7.00 4.44 -8.92
N ARG A 132 -7.57 5.61 -9.20
CA ARG A 132 -6.80 6.79 -9.56
C ARG A 132 -5.85 7.25 -8.45
N ARG A 133 -6.32 7.31 -7.20
CA ARG A 133 -5.47 7.68 -6.04
C ARG A 133 -4.34 6.68 -5.81
N VAL A 134 -4.60 5.40 -6.00
CA VAL A 134 -3.54 4.38 -5.95
C VAL A 134 -2.47 4.63 -7.01
N LEU A 135 -2.86 4.94 -8.26
CA LEU A 135 -1.92 5.27 -9.32
C LEU A 135 -1.14 6.58 -9.05
N GLU A 136 -1.82 7.61 -8.54
CA GLU A 136 -1.20 8.88 -8.15
C GLU A 136 -0.17 8.66 -7.04
N PHE A 137 -0.49 7.90 -6.01
CA PHE A 137 0.44 7.56 -4.93
C PHE A 137 1.72 6.86 -5.43
N PHE A 138 1.60 5.90 -6.34
CA PHE A 138 2.77 5.28 -6.95
C PHE A 138 3.57 6.23 -7.83
N SER A 139 2.90 7.16 -8.50
CA SER A 139 3.55 8.19 -9.33
C SER A 139 4.30 9.22 -8.46
N GLU A 140 3.71 9.65 -7.36
CA GLU A 140 4.35 10.55 -6.38
C GLU A 140 5.54 9.88 -5.70
N LYS A 141 5.39 8.62 -5.29
CA LYS A 141 6.49 7.86 -4.68
C LYS A 141 7.68 7.67 -5.64
N LYS A 142 7.42 7.59 -6.95
CA LYS A 142 8.47 7.56 -7.97
C LYS A 142 9.25 8.89 -8.05
N ASN A 143 8.57 10.02 -7.79
CA ASN A 143 9.19 11.35 -7.71
C ASN A 143 9.86 11.62 -6.36
N ILE A 144 9.36 11.03 -5.25
CA ILE A 144 9.91 11.21 -3.90
C ILE A 144 11.23 10.44 -3.75
N THR A 145 11.38 9.26 -4.34
CA THR A 145 12.65 8.51 -4.31
C THR A 145 13.80 9.26 -5.00
N GLU A 146 13.51 10.21 -5.89
CA GLU A 146 14.54 11.09 -6.47
C GLU A 146 15.00 12.22 -5.54
N ASN A 147 14.25 12.53 -4.45
CA ASN A 147 14.53 13.69 -3.60
C ASN A 147 14.55 13.41 -2.08
N GLU A 148 14.45 12.15 -1.66
CA GLU A 148 14.36 11.78 -0.22
C GLU A 148 15.57 12.26 0.60
N TYR A 149 16.71 12.44 -0.05
CA TYR A 149 17.96 12.90 0.59
C TYR A 149 18.36 14.32 0.19
N ASP A 150 17.47 15.09 -0.45
CA ASP A 150 17.74 16.46 -0.91
C ASP A 150 19.09 16.60 -1.66
N LEU A 151 19.40 15.59 -2.49
CA LEU A 151 20.61 15.63 -3.30
C LEU A 151 20.43 16.63 -4.45
N SER A 152 21.33 17.61 -4.53
CA SER A 152 21.36 18.53 -5.67
C SER A 152 21.68 17.79 -7.00
N ALA A 153 21.36 18.40 -8.14
CA ALA A 153 21.67 17.83 -9.47
C ALA A 153 23.16 17.44 -9.57
N ARG A 154 24.06 18.27 -9.07
CA ARG A 154 25.51 18.01 -9.06
C ARG A 154 25.92 16.86 -8.14
N GLU A 155 25.30 16.75 -6.98
CA GLU A 155 25.53 15.61 -6.08
C GLU A 155 25.02 14.28 -6.69
N LYS A 156 23.90 14.32 -7.40
CA LYS A 156 23.40 13.17 -8.17
C LYS A 156 24.37 12.77 -9.30
N ASP A 157 24.96 13.72 -10.03
CA ASP A 157 25.97 13.44 -11.06
C ASP A 157 27.22 12.78 -10.45
N VAL A 158 27.73 13.32 -9.36
CA VAL A 158 28.88 12.76 -8.62
C VAL A 158 28.55 11.35 -8.07
N LEU A 159 27.37 11.15 -7.48
CA LEU A 159 26.96 9.87 -6.96
C LEU A 159 26.79 8.83 -8.08
N ARG A 160 26.32 9.22 -9.24
CA ARG A 160 26.24 8.37 -10.44
C ARG A 160 27.60 7.86 -10.87
N CYS A 161 28.62 8.74 -10.90
CA CYS A 161 29.99 8.36 -11.19
C CYS A 161 30.58 7.45 -10.12
N LEU A 162 30.28 7.68 -8.83
CA LEU A 162 30.70 6.76 -7.73
C LEU A 162 30.15 5.36 -7.90
N VAL A 163 28.87 5.23 -8.30
CA VAL A 163 28.20 3.93 -8.56
C VAL A 163 28.83 3.22 -9.74
N LYS A 164 29.24 3.96 -10.79
CA LYS A 164 29.98 3.40 -11.95
C LYS A 164 31.40 2.95 -11.58
N GLY A 165 31.87 3.23 -10.38
CA GLY A 165 33.18 2.83 -9.92
C GLY A 165 34.30 3.86 -10.16
N ASP A 166 33.97 5.05 -10.69
CA ASP A 166 34.96 6.07 -11.04
C ASP A 166 35.84 6.49 -9.84
N SER A 167 37.10 6.77 -10.14
CA SER A 167 38.01 7.44 -9.20
C SER A 167 37.66 8.93 -9.11
N TYR A 168 38.04 9.59 -8.01
CA TYR A 168 37.77 11.03 -7.83
C TYR A 168 38.35 11.88 -8.96
N LYS A 169 39.50 11.46 -9.53
CA LYS A 169 40.11 12.14 -10.69
C LYS A 169 39.23 11.99 -11.95
N MET A 170 38.64 10.81 -12.17
CA MET A 170 37.71 10.57 -13.28
C MET A 170 36.43 11.36 -13.09
N ILE A 171 35.87 11.39 -11.87
CA ILE A 171 34.70 12.18 -11.53
C ILE A 171 34.93 13.67 -11.82
N ALA A 172 36.09 14.21 -11.44
CA ALA A 172 36.48 15.57 -11.73
C ALA A 172 36.46 15.87 -13.23
N GLY A 173 36.99 14.95 -14.04
CA GLY A 173 36.95 15.03 -15.50
C GLY A 173 35.54 14.93 -16.08
N HIS A 174 34.77 13.92 -15.69
CA HIS A 174 33.40 13.69 -16.19
C HIS A 174 32.43 14.81 -15.84
N CYS A 175 32.55 15.37 -14.62
CA CYS A 175 31.68 16.45 -14.16
C CYS A 175 32.21 17.85 -14.48
N PHE A 176 33.39 17.98 -15.10
CA PHE A 176 34.05 19.26 -15.40
C PHE A 176 34.23 20.16 -14.17
N ILE A 177 34.68 19.60 -13.04
CA ILE A 177 34.90 20.30 -11.79
C ILE A 177 36.28 19.96 -11.19
N SER A 178 36.73 20.77 -10.21
CA SER A 178 38.00 20.50 -9.54
C SER A 178 37.92 19.29 -8.60
N MET A 179 39.07 18.66 -8.29
CA MET A 179 39.16 17.60 -7.29
C MET A 179 38.62 18.03 -5.92
N GLY A 180 38.93 19.31 -5.49
CA GLY A 180 38.43 19.87 -4.24
C GLY A 180 36.88 19.93 -4.23
N THR A 181 36.29 20.30 -5.37
CA THR A 181 34.82 20.34 -5.55
C THR A 181 34.21 18.96 -5.47
N VAL A 182 34.87 17.93 -6.06
CA VAL A 182 34.44 16.52 -5.96
C VAL A 182 34.42 16.10 -4.48
N CYS A 183 35.48 16.37 -3.73
CA CYS A 183 35.54 16.03 -2.29
C CYS A 183 34.43 16.71 -1.50
N THR A 184 34.13 17.98 -1.79
CA THR A 184 33.05 18.73 -1.13
C THR A 184 31.67 18.06 -1.42
N HIS A 185 31.39 17.73 -2.68
CA HIS A 185 30.14 17.04 -3.03
C HIS A 185 30.04 15.66 -2.35
N ILE A 186 31.14 14.90 -2.32
CA ILE A 186 31.17 13.58 -1.65
C ILE A 186 30.89 13.72 -0.14
N CYS A 187 31.48 14.69 0.53
CA CYS A 187 31.18 14.96 1.94
C CYS A 187 29.72 15.32 2.17
N ASN A 188 29.13 16.12 1.30
CA ASN A 188 27.72 16.48 1.38
C ASN A 188 26.80 15.27 1.09
N ILE A 189 27.15 14.46 0.09
CA ILE A 189 26.44 13.21 -0.20
C ILE A 189 26.44 12.28 1.02
N TYR A 190 27.61 12.08 1.66
CA TYR A 190 27.70 11.21 2.84
C TYR A 190 26.84 11.74 3.99
N LYS A 191 26.84 13.05 4.26
CA LYS A 191 25.98 13.68 5.26
C LYS A 191 24.50 13.46 4.95
N LYS A 192 24.09 13.75 3.72
CA LYS A 192 22.69 13.64 3.27
C LYS A 192 22.19 12.20 3.24
N LEU A 193 23.04 11.26 2.83
CA LEU A 193 22.72 9.82 2.82
C LEU A 193 22.90 9.16 4.20
N HIS A 194 23.40 9.87 5.23
CA HIS A 194 23.72 9.30 6.54
C HIS A 194 24.64 8.08 6.44
N VAL A 195 25.74 8.21 5.70
CA VAL A 195 26.75 7.18 5.49
C VAL A 195 28.16 7.71 5.76
N ASN A 196 29.12 6.83 6.03
CA ASN A 196 30.47 7.22 6.42
C ASN A 196 31.56 6.82 5.41
N SER A 197 31.20 6.11 4.34
CA SER A 197 32.16 5.61 3.35
C SER A 197 31.61 5.58 1.92
N LYS A 198 32.54 5.53 0.92
CA LYS A 198 32.20 5.34 -0.49
C LYS A 198 31.37 4.08 -0.69
N SER A 199 31.78 2.98 -0.08
CA SER A 199 31.10 1.69 -0.23
C SER A 199 29.68 1.73 0.30
N GLU A 200 29.45 2.36 1.45
CA GLU A 200 28.12 2.54 2.01
C GLU A 200 27.25 3.45 1.13
N ALA A 201 27.82 4.57 0.61
CA ALA A 201 27.08 5.46 -0.28
C ALA A 201 26.64 4.75 -1.56
N VAL A 202 27.54 3.96 -2.19
CA VAL A 202 27.26 3.18 -3.39
C VAL A 202 26.22 2.10 -3.11
N ALA A 203 26.39 1.33 -2.03
CA ALA A 203 25.44 0.28 -1.64
C ALA A 203 24.04 0.84 -1.39
N LYS A 204 23.95 1.99 -0.68
CA LYS A 204 22.69 2.68 -0.41
C LYS A 204 22.05 3.21 -1.68
N ALA A 205 22.82 3.85 -2.56
CA ALA A 205 22.35 4.38 -3.83
C ALA A 205 21.75 3.30 -4.74
N ILE A 206 22.35 2.11 -4.77
CA ILE A 206 21.85 0.96 -5.55
C ILE A 206 20.60 0.36 -4.90
N ARG A 207 20.64 0.08 -3.59
CA ARG A 207 19.54 -0.52 -2.84
C ARG A 207 18.27 0.32 -2.92
N GLU A 208 18.41 1.62 -2.79
CA GLU A 208 17.27 2.56 -2.73
C GLU A 208 16.99 3.21 -4.10
N ARG A 209 17.68 2.78 -5.14
CA ARG A 209 17.49 3.25 -6.52
C ARG A 209 17.54 4.78 -6.66
N LEU A 210 18.45 5.43 -5.91
CA LEU A 210 18.59 6.90 -5.90
C LEU A 210 19.10 7.47 -7.24
N ILE A 211 19.58 6.61 -8.13
CA ILE A 211 20.12 6.95 -9.43
C ILE A 211 19.49 6.02 -10.47
N ASN A 212 18.71 6.60 -11.38
CA ASN A 212 18.22 5.87 -12.55
C ASN A 212 19.33 5.84 -13.60
N ASP A 213 19.69 4.66 -14.07
CA ASP A 213 20.56 4.46 -15.22
C ASP A 213 19.73 4.80 -16.49
N GLN A 214 19.67 6.10 -16.84
CA GLN A 214 19.20 6.54 -18.14
C GLN A 214 20.42 6.97 -18.92
N GLY A 215 20.97 6.05 -19.71
CA GLY A 215 22.07 6.31 -20.62
C GLY A 215 22.56 5.04 -21.25
#